data_1040aed41773e3693e0d69d65f32f463
#
_entry.id   1040aed41773e3693e0d69d65f32f463
#
_cell.length_a   1.000
_cell.length_b   1.000
_cell.length_c   1.000
_cell.angle_alpha   90.00
_cell.angle_beta   90.00
_cell.angle_gamma   90.00
#
_symmetry.space_group_name_H-M   'P 1'
#
loop_
_entity.id
_entity.type
_entity.pdbx_description
1 polymer ?
#
loop_
_entity_poly.entity_id
_entity_poly.type
_entity_poly.pdbx_seq_one_letter_code
_entity_poly.pdbx_strand_id
1 'polypeptide(L)'
;IQSIEKEVYEETMRGLTFEKTMENVTKFVELKESLGTKNPDLEIWMVRTKYVEDKLKEHKAFWKDRGIKLKARKLNNQASPELEERMRLRGDIPNDDWAYASHCSIPFWRAWITWTGDMILCCADWHRSTVLGNIYESSIEEIWNDAPYREYRERMLAGDVEGLLCQDCKGVD
;
A
#
# COMPACT_ATOMS: atom_id res chain seq x y z
N ILE A 1 8.51 -7.47 4.20
CA ILE A 1 8.96 -8.88 4.04
C ILE A 1 7.73 -9.70 3.66
N GLN A 2 7.78 -10.36 2.50
CA GLN A 2 6.58 -10.96 1.91
C GLN A 2 6.31 -12.39 2.40
N SER A 3 7.31 -13.08 2.90
CA SER A 3 7.17 -14.41 3.53
C SER A 3 8.29 -14.68 4.53
N ILE A 4 8.07 -15.62 5.44
CA ILE A 4 9.09 -16.22 6.31
C ILE A 4 9.68 -17.49 5.70
N GLU A 5 9.15 -17.96 4.58
CA GLU A 5 9.67 -19.08 3.82
C GLU A 5 10.57 -18.56 2.71
N LYS A 6 11.81 -19.03 2.67
CA LYS A 6 12.83 -18.57 1.74
C LYS A 6 12.38 -18.61 0.29
N GLU A 7 11.89 -19.75 -0.14
CA GLU A 7 11.50 -19.99 -1.53
C GLU A 7 10.39 -19.02 -1.96
N VAL A 8 9.37 -18.85 -1.12
CA VAL A 8 8.26 -17.92 -1.36
C VAL A 8 8.74 -16.47 -1.33
N TYR A 9 9.65 -16.14 -0.40
CA TYR A 9 10.22 -14.79 -0.33
C TYR A 9 11.00 -14.44 -1.59
N GLU A 10 11.91 -15.29 -2.04
CA GLU A 10 12.78 -15.04 -3.19
C GLU A 10 12.02 -15.07 -4.52
N GLU A 11 10.95 -15.86 -4.62
CA GLU A 11 10.04 -15.86 -5.76
C GLU A 11 9.26 -14.52 -5.86
N THR A 12 8.77 -14.02 -4.74
CA THR A 12 7.92 -12.81 -4.69
C THR A 12 8.72 -11.51 -4.65
N MET A 13 9.90 -11.53 -4.03
CA MET A 13 10.79 -10.39 -3.86
C MET A 13 12.05 -10.54 -4.74
N ARG A 14 11.83 -10.62 -6.03
CA ARG A 14 12.89 -10.90 -7.02
C ARG A 14 14.11 -10.00 -6.87
N GLY A 15 15.28 -10.61 -6.87
CA GLY A 15 16.56 -9.90 -6.72
C GLY A 15 16.97 -9.66 -5.26
N LEU A 16 16.15 -10.08 -4.29
CA LEU A 16 16.50 -10.04 -2.87
C LEU A 16 16.80 -11.45 -2.37
N THR A 17 17.75 -11.56 -1.44
CA THR A 17 18.11 -12.80 -0.76
C THR A 17 17.45 -12.83 0.61
N PHE A 18 16.76 -13.92 0.92
CA PHE A 18 16.05 -14.07 2.19
C PHE A 18 16.98 -13.92 3.40
N GLU A 19 18.11 -14.63 3.37
CA GLU A 19 19.09 -14.61 4.47
C GLU A 19 19.60 -13.20 4.72
N LYS A 20 19.91 -12.45 3.65
CA LYS A 20 20.41 -11.08 3.80
C LYS A 20 19.38 -10.15 4.40
N THR A 21 18.12 -10.31 4.01
CA THR A 21 17.03 -9.52 4.58
C THR A 21 16.82 -9.85 6.05
N MET A 22 16.82 -11.13 6.42
CA MET A 22 16.69 -11.57 7.81
C MET A 22 17.87 -11.11 8.67
N GLU A 23 19.10 -11.19 8.15
CA GLU A 23 20.29 -10.66 8.81
C GLU A 23 20.15 -9.16 9.11
N ASN A 24 19.70 -8.38 8.12
CA ASN A 24 19.51 -6.94 8.30
C ASN A 24 18.46 -6.61 9.37
N VAL A 25 17.33 -7.36 9.40
CA VAL A 25 16.31 -7.18 10.43
C VAL A 25 16.86 -7.54 11.82
N THR A 26 17.57 -8.65 11.92
CA THR A 26 18.19 -9.08 13.19
C THR A 26 19.17 -8.04 13.70
N LYS A 27 20.09 -7.58 12.86
CA LYS A 27 21.05 -6.53 13.22
C LYS A 27 20.37 -5.23 13.64
N PHE A 28 19.27 -4.88 12.99
CA PHE A 28 18.51 -3.68 13.36
C PHE A 28 17.92 -3.81 14.77
N VAL A 29 17.34 -4.97 15.09
CA VAL A 29 16.77 -5.25 16.42
C VAL A 29 17.87 -5.22 17.47
N GLU A 30 18.97 -5.94 17.27
CA GLU A 30 20.13 -5.98 18.17
C GLU A 30 20.70 -4.58 18.43
N LEU A 31 20.87 -3.78 17.39
CA LEU A 31 21.35 -2.40 17.52
C LEU A 31 20.38 -1.55 18.35
N LYS A 32 19.08 -1.66 18.08
CA LYS A 32 18.05 -0.93 18.83
C LYS A 32 18.07 -1.30 20.32
N GLU A 33 18.19 -2.58 20.62
CA GLU A 33 18.32 -3.08 21.99
C GLU A 33 19.61 -2.58 22.66
N SER A 34 20.74 -2.64 21.98
CA SER A 34 22.02 -2.17 22.52
C SER A 34 22.05 -0.68 22.85
N LEU A 35 21.28 0.11 22.10
CA LEU A 35 21.10 1.55 22.32
C LEU A 35 20.05 1.87 23.40
N GLY A 36 19.33 0.87 23.93
CA GLY A 36 18.27 1.06 24.91
C GLY A 36 17.12 1.94 24.42
N THR A 37 16.92 2.05 23.10
CA THR A 37 15.93 2.94 22.51
C THR A 37 14.67 2.19 22.08
N LYS A 38 13.51 2.83 22.26
CA LYS A 38 12.24 2.33 21.71
C LYS A 38 12.00 2.78 20.27
N ASN A 39 12.68 3.81 19.81
CA ASN A 39 12.51 4.39 18.48
C ASN A 39 13.66 4.03 17.54
N PRO A 40 13.39 3.89 16.23
CA PRO A 40 12.06 3.88 15.60
C PRO A 40 11.30 2.58 15.90
N ASP A 41 9.95 2.63 15.84
CA ASP A 41 9.15 1.41 15.86
C ASP A 41 9.39 0.59 14.60
N LEU A 42 9.59 -0.73 14.80
CA LEU A 42 9.77 -1.66 13.69
C LEU A 42 8.49 -2.44 13.45
N GLU A 43 7.97 -2.32 12.25
CA GLU A 43 6.81 -3.09 11.78
C GLU A 43 7.17 -3.82 10.48
N ILE A 44 6.68 -5.04 10.35
CA ILE A 44 6.71 -5.78 9.10
C ILE A 44 5.37 -5.62 8.40
N TRP A 45 5.41 -5.18 7.15
CA TRP A 45 4.25 -5.11 6.28
C TRP A 45 4.36 -6.17 5.20
N MET A 46 3.28 -6.93 5.01
CA MET A 46 3.16 -7.91 3.94
C MET A 46 1.84 -7.74 3.20
N VAL A 47 1.82 -8.15 1.94
CA VAL A 47 0.61 -8.22 1.13
C VAL A 47 0.08 -9.65 1.20
N ARG A 48 -1.21 -9.79 1.44
CA ARG A 48 -1.90 -11.08 1.45
C ARG A 48 -2.02 -11.57 0.01
N THR A 49 -1.33 -12.65 -0.28
CA THR A 49 -1.38 -13.35 -1.57
C THR A 49 -1.71 -14.82 -1.32
N LYS A 50 -2.04 -15.57 -2.38
CA LYS A 50 -2.26 -17.03 -2.30
C LYS A 50 -1.10 -17.78 -1.62
N TYR A 51 0.12 -17.25 -1.68
CA TYR A 51 1.30 -17.91 -1.10
C TYR A 51 1.38 -17.82 0.42
N VAL A 52 0.71 -16.83 1.02
CA VAL A 52 0.83 -16.54 2.45
C VAL A 52 -0.50 -16.55 3.21
N GLU A 53 -1.63 -16.60 2.50
CA GLU A 53 -2.96 -16.49 3.11
C GLU A 53 -3.21 -17.56 4.16
N ASP A 54 -2.99 -18.82 3.81
CA ASP A 54 -3.23 -19.95 4.70
C ASP A 54 -2.26 -20.02 5.88
N LYS A 55 -1.08 -19.37 5.73
CA LYS A 55 0.00 -19.35 6.73
C LYS A 55 0.11 -18.03 7.50
N LEU A 56 -0.87 -17.15 7.34
CA LEU A 56 -0.82 -15.81 7.95
C LEU A 56 -0.67 -15.85 9.49
N LYS A 57 -1.26 -16.85 10.13
CA LYS A 57 -1.13 -17.05 11.59
C LYS A 57 0.31 -17.39 11.98
N GLU A 58 0.96 -18.25 11.21
CA GLU A 58 2.37 -18.65 11.42
C GLU A 58 3.30 -17.46 11.24
N HIS A 59 3.09 -16.67 10.17
CA HIS A 59 3.84 -15.44 9.92
C HIS A 59 3.70 -14.44 11.09
N LYS A 60 2.48 -14.25 11.59
CA LYS A 60 2.24 -13.36 12.75
C LYS A 60 2.92 -13.86 14.01
N ALA A 61 2.87 -15.16 14.29
CA ALA A 61 3.54 -15.77 15.44
C ALA A 61 5.07 -15.58 15.35
N PHE A 62 5.66 -15.91 14.20
CA PHE A 62 7.09 -15.78 13.95
C PHE A 62 7.64 -14.39 14.25
N TRP A 63 6.95 -13.33 13.79
CA TRP A 63 7.37 -11.95 14.02
C TRP A 63 7.07 -11.49 15.44
N LYS A 64 5.96 -11.92 16.02
CA LYS A 64 5.61 -11.63 17.40
C LYS A 64 6.67 -12.17 18.38
N ASP A 65 7.16 -13.39 18.16
CA ASP A 65 8.21 -14.01 19.00
C ASP A 65 9.53 -13.23 18.95
N ARG A 66 9.71 -12.38 17.92
CA ARG A 66 10.85 -11.45 17.76
C ARG A 66 10.54 -10.03 18.20
N GLY A 67 9.41 -9.81 18.89
CA GLY A 67 8.99 -8.48 19.33
C GLY A 67 8.56 -7.54 18.20
N ILE A 68 8.32 -8.07 16.99
CA ILE A 68 7.99 -7.27 15.81
C ILE A 68 6.52 -7.47 15.45
N LYS A 69 5.82 -6.36 15.18
CA LYS A 69 4.44 -6.39 14.73
C LYS A 69 4.35 -6.65 13.24
N LEU A 70 3.61 -7.69 12.84
CA LEU A 70 3.26 -7.94 11.44
C LEU A 70 1.89 -7.35 11.12
N LYS A 71 1.84 -6.51 10.08
CA LYS A 71 0.62 -6.02 9.45
C LYS A 71 0.48 -6.63 8.06
N ALA A 72 -0.68 -7.24 7.80
CA ALA A 72 -0.97 -7.84 6.49
C ALA A 72 -2.10 -7.05 5.83
N ARG A 73 -1.86 -6.59 4.60
CA ARG A 73 -2.83 -5.86 3.78
C ARG A 73 -3.34 -6.70 2.63
N LYS A 74 -4.56 -6.46 2.22
CA LYS A 74 -5.10 -7.00 0.96
C LYS A 74 -4.31 -6.46 -0.23
N LEU A 75 -4.33 -7.20 -1.33
CA LEU A 75 -3.87 -6.69 -2.61
C LEU A 75 -4.75 -5.50 -3.03
N ASN A 76 -4.16 -4.54 -3.71
CA ASN A 76 -4.86 -3.42 -4.32
C ASN A 76 -4.62 -3.45 -5.82
N ASN A 77 -5.66 -3.22 -6.62
CA ASN A 77 -5.54 -3.19 -8.08
C ASN A 77 -5.00 -1.86 -8.63
N GLN A 78 -4.65 -0.91 -7.74
CA GLN A 78 -4.15 0.42 -8.11
C GLN A 78 -5.04 1.14 -9.13
N ALA A 79 -6.36 0.95 -8.99
CA ALA A 79 -7.37 1.46 -9.91
C ALA A 79 -7.11 1.09 -11.39
N SER A 80 -6.49 -0.07 -11.64
CA SER A 80 -6.16 -0.58 -12.99
C SER A 80 -6.90 -1.89 -13.26
N PRO A 81 -7.89 -1.89 -14.16
CA PRO A 81 -8.56 -3.11 -14.61
C PRO A 81 -7.60 -4.15 -15.21
N GLU A 82 -6.56 -3.71 -15.91
CA GLU A 82 -5.57 -4.59 -16.54
C GLU A 82 -4.71 -5.28 -15.45
N LEU A 83 -4.38 -4.57 -14.38
CA LEU A 83 -3.66 -5.17 -13.26
C LEU A 83 -4.56 -6.17 -12.53
N GLU A 84 -5.83 -5.84 -12.33
CA GLU A 84 -6.82 -6.75 -11.75
C GLU A 84 -6.92 -8.05 -12.55
N GLU A 85 -7.08 -7.96 -13.86
CA GLU A 85 -7.17 -9.13 -14.73
C GLU A 85 -5.92 -10.01 -14.63
N ARG A 86 -4.73 -9.42 -14.65
CA ARG A 86 -3.48 -10.15 -14.47
C ARG A 86 -3.40 -10.85 -13.11
N MET A 87 -3.88 -10.20 -12.05
CA MET A 87 -3.92 -10.80 -10.71
C MET A 87 -4.90 -11.97 -10.64
N ARG A 88 -6.08 -11.86 -11.29
CA ARG A 88 -7.07 -12.94 -11.41
C ARG A 88 -6.50 -14.15 -12.16
N LEU A 89 -5.88 -13.92 -13.31
CA LEU A 89 -5.26 -14.98 -14.11
C LEU A 89 -4.15 -15.73 -13.34
N ARG A 90 -3.44 -15.06 -12.44
CA ARG A 90 -2.43 -15.67 -11.58
C ARG A 90 -3.03 -16.36 -10.34
N GLY A 91 -4.31 -16.16 -10.06
CA GLY A 91 -4.94 -16.61 -8.82
C GLY A 91 -4.41 -15.89 -7.57
N ASP A 92 -3.92 -14.67 -7.73
CA ASP A 92 -3.37 -13.88 -6.62
C ASP A 92 -4.46 -13.23 -5.79
N ILE A 93 -5.70 -13.18 -6.31
CA ILE A 93 -6.86 -12.57 -5.67
C ILE A 93 -7.73 -13.67 -5.07
N PRO A 94 -8.11 -13.58 -3.78
CA PRO A 94 -9.18 -14.40 -3.23
C PRO A 94 -10.49 -14.07 -3.97
N ASN A 95 -11.26 -15.10 -4.33
CA ASN A 95 -12.36 -14.99 -5.28
C ASN A 95 -13.51 -14.03 -4.91
N ASP A 96 -13.72 -13.67 -3.62
CA ASP A 96 -14.96 -13.05 -3.19
C ASP A 96 -14.85 -11.75 -2.35
N ASP A 97 -13.66 -11.24 -2.07
CA ASP A 97 -13.48 -10.21 -1.04
C ASP A 97 -12.94 -8.85 -1.54
N TRP A 98 -12.99 -8.61 -2.85
CA TRP A 98 -12.54 -7.37 -3.47
C TRP A 98 -13.69 -6.39 -3.69
N ALA A 99 -14.05 -5.68 -2.62
CA ALA A 99 -15.04 -4.61 -2.73
C ALA A 99 -14.43 -3.36 -3.39
N TYR A 100 -15.26 -2.64 -4.13
CA TYR A 100 -14.94 -1.30 -4.59
C TYR A 100 -14.71 -0.36 -3.42
N ALA A 101 -13.81 0.60 -3.58
CA ALA A 101 -13.53 1.63 -2.58
C ALA A 101 -14.64 2.71 -2.54
N SER A 102 -15.89 2.28 -2.33
CA SER A 102 -17.07 3.17 -2.35
C SER A 102 -17.05 4.25 -1.26
N HIS A 103 -16.20 4.10 -0.23
CA HIS A 103 -16.12 5.02 0.90
C HIS A 103 -14.67 5.33 1.27
N CYS A 104 -13.83 5.57 0.28
CA CYS A 104 -12.43 5.90 0.50
C CYS A 104 -12.28 7.30 1.12
N SER A 105 -11.66 7.40 2.30
CA SER A 105 -11.40 8.66 2.98
C SER A 105 -10.07 9.33 2.58
N ILE A 106 -9.21 8.64 1.85
CA ILE A 106 -7.84 9.11 1.54
C ILE A 106 -7.80 10.54 0.99
N PRO A 107 -8.61 10.94 -0.01
CA PRO A 107 -8.56 12.30 -0.56
C PRO A 107 -8.98 13.42 0.40
N PHE A 108 -9.50 13.06 1.59
CA PHE A 108 -9.98 14.02 2.57
C PHE A 108 -8.97 14.35 3.68
N TRP A 109 -7.87 13.59 3.79
CA TRP A 109 -6.93 13.75 4.88
C TRP A 109 -5.47 13.50 4.53
N ARG A 110 -5.16 13.09 3.29
CA ARG A 110 -3.79 12.88 2.80
C ARG A 110 -3.53 13.57 1.48
N ALA A 111 -2.40 14.27 1.41
CA ALA A 111 -1.80 14.74 0.17
C ALA A 111 -0.75 13.74 -0.30
N TRP A 112 -0.75 13.46 -1.60
CA TRP A 112 0.24 12.60 -2.25
C TRP A 112 1.03 13.43 -3.26
N ILE A 113 2.33 13.52 -3.03
CA ILE A 113 3.22 14.32 -3.86
C ILE A 113 4.25 13.39 -4.48
N THR A 114 4.40 13.48 -5.79
CA THR A 114 5.39 12.69 -6.54
C THR A 114 6.76 13.34 -6.43
N TRP A 115 7.79 12.63 -6.89
CA TRP A 115 9.15 13.16 -6.93
C TRP A 115 9.31 14.33 -7.93
N THR A 116 8.38 14.51 -8.88
CA THR A 116 8.30 15.64 -9.81
C THR A 116 7.56 16.85 -9.23
N GLY A 117 7.07 16.76 -7.99
CA GLY A 117 6.30 17.82 -7.36
C GLY A 117 4.81 17.79 -7.68
N ASP A 118 4.34 16.86 -8.52
CA ASP A 118 2.93 16.75 -8.86
C ASP A 118 2.13 16.24 -7.66
N MET A 119 1.07 16.93 -7.31
CA MET A 119 0.12 16.50 -6.30
C MET A 119 -0.98 15.69 -6.99
N ILE A 120 -1.07 14.41 -6.62
CA ILE A 120 -2.04 13.45 -7.18
C ILE A 120 -3.09 13.07 -6.16
N LEU A 121 -4.21 12.50 -6.61
CA LEU A 121 -5.35 12.20 -5.75
C LEU A 121 -5.03 11.23 -4.62
N CYS A 122 -4.33 10.14 -4.91
CA CYS A 122 -4.00 9.12 -3.92
C CYS A 122 -2.85 8.20 -4.36
N CYS A 123 -2.41 7.31 -3.46
CA CYS A 123 -1.34 6.34 -3.74
C CYS A 123 -1.73 5.24 -4.75
N ALA A 124 -3.00 5.05 -5.05
CA ALA A 124 -3.45 4.09 -6.05
C ALA A 124 -3.30 4.63 -7.48
N ASP A 125 -3.11 5.94 -7.65
CA ASP A 125 -2.85 6.54 -8.96
C ASP A 125 -1.41 6.30 -9.43
N TRP A 126 -1.10 5.05 -9.70
CA TRP A 126 0.22 4.64 -10.15
C TRP A 126 0.63 5.27 -11.48
N HIS A 127 -0.34 5.55 -12.35
CA HIS A 127 -0.13 6.13 -13.67
C HIS A 127 -0.11 7.67 -13.66
N ARG A 128 -0.33 8.31 -12.49
CA ARG A 128 -0.42 9.77 -12.35
C ARG A 128 -1.47 10.39 -13.27
N SER A 129 -2.61 9.72 -13.37
CA SER A 129 -3.73 10.17 -14.21
C SER A 129 -4.49 11.34 -13.58
N THR A 130 -4.31 11.59 -12.27
CA THR A 130 -5.03 12.62 -11.51
C THR A 130 -4.09 13.70 -10.97
N VAL A 131 -3.31 14.36 -11.85
CA VAL A 131 -2.49 15.50 -11.43
C VAL A 131 -3.40 16.69 -11.12
N LEU A 132 -3.39 17.13 -9.86
CA LEU A 132 -4.27 18.17 -9.33
C LEU A 132 -3.55 19.52 -9.17
N GLY A 133 -2.24 19.55 -9.30
CA GLY A 133 -1.38 20.72 -9.23
C GLY A 133 0.07 20.33 -8.99
N ASN A 134 0.98 21.31 -8.95
CA ASN A 134 2.41 21.08 -8.71
C ASN A 134 2.93 21.99 -7.61
N ILE A 135 3.65 21.46 -6.62
CA ILE A 135 4.13 22.19 -5.45
C ILE A 135 5.25 23.21 -5.77
N TYR A 136 5.81 23.16 -6.96
CA TYR A 136 6.75 24.19 -7.45
C TYR A 136 6.04 25.42 -8.04
N GLU A 137 4.71 25.33 -8.28
CA GLU A 137 3.88 26.39 -8.86
C GLU A 137 2.93 26.99 -7.83
N SER A 138 2.41 26.17 -6.91
CA SER A 138 1.46 26.57 -5.88
C SER A 138 1.72 25.86 -4.57
N SER A 139 1.33 26.44 -3.45
CA SER A 139 1.43 25.78 -2.15
C SER A 139 0.53 24.55 -2.05
N ILE A 140 0.88 23.60 -1.16
CA ILE A 140 0.05 22.42 -0.88
C ILE A 140 -1.38 22.84 -0.47
N GLU A 141 -1.50 23.91 0.34
CA GLU A 141 -2.78 24.42 0.81
C GLU A 141 -3.65 24.95 -0.34
N GLU A 142 -3.06 25.68 -1.27
CA GLU A 142 -3.76 26.18 -2.47
C GLU A 142 -4.26 25.01 -3.31
N ILE A 143 -3.38 24.05 -3.69
CA ILE A 143 -3.75 22.88 -4.49
C ILE A 143 -4.83 22.06 -3.78
N TRP A 144 -4.69 21.86 -2.47
CA TRP A 144 -5.63 21.08 -1.65
C TRP A 144 -7.05 21.69 -1.63
N ASN A 145 -7.15 23.01 -1.70
CA ASN A 145 -8.41 23.75 -1.66
C ASN A 145 -8.88 24.22 -3.04
N ASP A 146 -8.15 23.93 -4.10
CA ASP A 146 -8.51 24.35 -5.45
C ASP A 146 -9.66 23.51 -6.05
N ALA A 147 -10.25 24.05 -7.11
CA ALA A 147 -11.42 23.50 -7.78
C ALA A 147 -11.27 22.01 -8.16
N PRO A 148 -10.18 21.54 -8.79
CA PRO A 148 -10.03 20.13 -9.16
C PRO A 148 -10.10 19.17 -7.97
N TYR A 149 -9.47 19.54 -6.86
CA TYR A 149 -9.48 18.68 -5.67
C TYR A 149 -10.83 18.68 -4.96
N ARG A 150 -11.52 19.83 -4.94
CA ARG A 150 -12.87 19.96 -4.37
C ARG A 150 -13.89 19.18 -5.19
N GLU A 151 -13.85 19.27 -6.51
CA GLU A 151 -14.73 18.54 -7.40
C GLU A 151 -14.63 17.02 -7.17
N TYR A 152 -13.40 16.47 -7.06
CA TYR A 152 -13.20 15.07 -6.73
C TYR A 152 -13.90 14.67 -5.43
N ARG A 153 -13.71 15.48 -4.37
CA ARG A 153 -14.32 15.20 -3.06
C ARG A 153 -15.83 15.31 -3.08
N GLU A 154 -16.38 16.32 -3.72
CA GLU A 154 -17.82 16.52 -3.86
C GLU A 154 -18.47 15.35 -4.59
N ARG A 155 -17.91 14.91 -5.70
CA ARG A 155 -18.38 13.75 -6.44
C ARG A 155 -18.27 12.46 -5.61
N MET A 156 -17.18 12.25 -4.91
CA MET A 156 -17.04 11.09 -4.01
C MET A 156 -18.06 11.10 -2.87
N LEU A 157 -18.36 12.25 -2.28
CA LEU A 157 -19.39 12.39 -1.24
C LEU A 157 -20.79 12.13 -1.78
N ALA A 158 -21.04 12.48 -3.03
CA ALA A 158 -22.30 12.18 -3.72
C ALA A 158 -22.42 10.71 -4.18
N GLY A 159 -21.36 9.92 -4.03
CA GLY A 159 -21.30 8.55 -4.56
C GLY A 159 -21.14 8.48 -6.08
N ASP A 160 -20.92 9.61 -6.74
CA ASP A 160 -20.67 9.72 -8.18
C ASP A 160 -19.17 9.52 -8.46
N VAL A 161 -18.78 8.30 -8.74
CA VAL A 161 -17.40 7.95 -9.10
C VAL A 161 -17.23 7.60 -10.58
N GLU A 162 -18.27 7.75 -11.40
CA GLU A 162 -18.23 7.44 -12.83
C GLU A 162 -17.17 8.28 -13.55
N GLY A 163 -16.26 7.63 -14.26
CA GLY A 163 -15.14 8.29 -14.96
C GLY A 163 -14.02 8.83 -14.04
N LEU A 164 -14.15 8.70 -12.73
CA LEU A 164 -13.04 8.98 -11.81
C LEU A 164 -12.14 7.76 -11.63
N LEU A 165 -10.89 8.00 -11.26
CA LEU A 165 -9.93 6.93 -10.87
C LEU A 165 -10.55 5.96 -9.84
N CYS A 166 -11.41 6.46 -8.97
CA CYS A 166 -12.04 5.69 -7.90
C CYS A 166 -13.04 4.64 -8.39
N GLN A 167 -13.55 4.78 -9.61
CA GLN A 167 -14.51 3.84 -10.21
C GLN A 167 -13.99 2.42 -10.22
N ASP A 168 -12.74 2.24 -10.61
CA ASP A 168 -12.11 0.93 -10.78
C ASP A 168 -11.23 0.52 -9.60
N CYS A 169 -11.17 1.35 -8.55
CA CYS A 169 -10.32 1.10 -7.39
C CYS A 169 -10.91 0.01 -6.48
N LYS A 170 -10.11 -1.01 -6.19
CA LYS A 170 -10.46 -2.13 -5.31
C LYS A 170 -9.35 -2.44 -4.32
N GLY A 171 -9.72 -2.99 -3.16
CA GLY A 171 -8.75 -3.48 -2.18
C GLY A 171 -8.09 -2.38 -1.35
N VAL A 172 -8.72 -1.22 -1.21
CA VAL A 172 -8.29 -0.19 -0.25
C VAL A 172 -8.97 -0.46 1.10
N ASP A 173 -8.16 -0.67 2.14
CA ASP A 173 -8.61 -0.84 3.53
C ASP A 173 -8.87 0.52 4.19
#